data_d7f550e5c624cbe2fe1fcf410326aa41
#
_entry.id   d7f550e5c624cbe2fe1fcf410326aa41
#
_cell.length_a   1.000
_cell.length_b   1.000
_cell.length_c   1.000
_cell.angle_alpha   90.00
_cell.angle_beta   90.00
_cell.angle_gamma   90.00
#
_symmetry.space_group_name_H-M   'P 1'
#
loop_
_entity.id
_entity.type
_entity.pdbx_description
1 polymer ?
#
loop_
_entity_poly.entity_id
_entity_poly.type
_entity_poly.pdbx_seq_one_letter_code
_entity_poly.pdbx_strand_id
1 'polypeptide(L)'
;MTKPNGAWTDGQQDAAFEVEGRRIDDVHSLSSQQVLAAAKSLHVRPLCLCNYPGVPMYIATGGHELIVKRMPGTAASHHHRCRSWLPPEELSGYGAVAERSIVDNPEDGTTALRLGFSLSKSAGRAAPEPSGTPSDTVQADGNKLSLRAVLHYLWDEAELTTWRPGFAGHRPWAVVYRRLLAAVDGKQVRKNPLGQALFVPEPFSADRKAELEQRRIKAWAPARRQPGKATKLLIGVGEVKALEATSHGYKMQIRHLPGHPWFLEEDLCRKLAKRFAVELEHWQMAEPGDVRLVAIATFSVSRAGYAAVEQLSLMTTDRNWLPFDGDSDRTLLSTAVDAGRSFRKVLSYNGSATAMASMVFTDCTPAVAAFIDRPVGESGDDVSIAGLPAWNWRTEDDMPDLPSPTSPTVEHRDHDGSTGGNGDVGPSLEGFRSPPDPGPEPR
;
A
#
# COMPACT_ATOMS: atom_id res chain seq x y z
N MET A 1 18.94 -23.02 -11.54
CA MET A 1 17.95 -22.20 -10.80
C MET A 1 18.09 -20.78 -11.31
N THR A 2 17.30 -20.43 -12.31
CA THR A 2 17.31 -19.13 -12.99
C THR A 2 16.54 -18.13 -12.13
N LYS A 3 17.18 -17.01 -11.78
CA LYS A 3 16.55 -15.85 -11.15
C LYS A 3 15.37 -15.38 -12.01
N PRO A 4 14.19 -15.09 -11.47
CA PRO A 4 13.16 -14.41 -12.23
C PRO A 4 13.64 -12.98 -12.46
N ASN A 5 14.00 -12.66 -13.71
CA ASN A 5 14.19 -11.32 -14.20
C ASN A 5 12.86 -10.56 -14.13
N GLY A 6 12.77 -9.65 -13.20
CA GLY A 6 11.73 -8.67 -13.00
C GLY A 6 12.37 -7.46 -12.33
N ALA A 7 13.46 -6.98 -12.90
CA ALA A 7 14.11 -5.75 -12.49
C ALA A 7 13.16 -4.59 -12.85
N TRP A 8 12.63 -3.92 -11.83
CA TRP A 8 11.98 -2.63 -11.93
C TRP A 8 13.06 -1.59 -12.21
N THR A 9 13.39 -1.40 -13.48
CA THR A 9 14.28 -0.33 -13.92
C THR A 9 13.41 0.83 -14.38
N ASP A 10 13.08 1.73 -13.46
CA ASP A 10 12.79 3.09 -13.84
C ASP A 10 13.06 4.01 -12.64
N GLY A 11 14.10 4.84 -12.74
CA GLY A 11 14.35 6.07 -11.98
C GLY A 11 14.16 6.06 -10.44
N GLN A 12 13.95 4.92 -9.83
CA GLN A 12 13.95 4.77 -8.40
C GLN A 12 15.41 4.69 -7.98
N GLN A 13 15.94 5.76 -7.41
CA GLN A 13 17.01 5.59 -6.44
C GLN A 13 16.39 4.72 -5.33
N ASP A 14 16.58 3.40 -5.42
CA ASP A 14 16.41 2.54 -4.27
C ASP A 14 17.22 3.23 -3.18
N ALA A 15 16.53 3.57 -2.09
CA ALA A 15 17.15 4.40 -1.06
C ALA A 15 18.45 3.73 -0.65
N ALA A 16 19.59 4.31 -1.03
CA ALA A 16 20.86 3.86 -0.56
C ALA A 16 20.88 4.09 0.93
N PHE A 17 21.43 3.14 1.66
CA PHE A 17 21.60 3.25 3.11
C PHE A 17 23.08 3.31 3.44
N GLU A 18 23.37 3.91 4.58
CA GLU A 18 24.71 3.88 5.16
C GLU A 18 24.67 3.18 6.52
N VAL A 19 25.63 2.29 6.75
CA VAL A 19 25.85 1.63 8.04
C VAL A 19 27.33 1.78 8.37
N GLU A 20 27.66 2.56 9.39
CA GLU A 20 29.05 2.81 9.84
C GLU A 20 30.00 3.21 8.69
N GLY A 21 29.57 4.17 7.87
CA GLY A 21 30.34 4.66 6.71
C GLY A 21 30.31 3.73 5.49
N ARG A 22 29.66 2.58 5.58
CA ARG A 22 29.51 1.63 4.47
C ARG A 22 28.18 1.82 3.76
N ARG A 23 28.23 2.15 2.48
CA ARG A 23 27.06 2.29 1.63
C ARG A 23 26.47 0.93 1.24
N ILE A 24 25.14 0.82 1.32
CA ILE A 24 24.32 -0.34 0.95
C ILE A 24 23.35 0.11 -0.12
N ASP A 25 23.51 -0.37 -1.36
CA ASP A 25 22.62 -0.07 -2.48
C ASP A 25 21.56 -1.18 -2.71
N ASP A 26 21.90 -2.43 -2.34
CA ASP A 26 20.98 -3.58 -2.40
C ASP A 26 20.94 -4.28 -1.03
N VAL A 27 19.83 -4.08 -0.30
CA VAL A 27 19.58 -4.70 1.01
C VAL A 27 19.47 -6.22 0.95
N HIS A 28 19.11 -6.79 -0.20
CA HIS A 28 18.86 -8.23 -0.35
C HIS A 28 20.13 -9.02 -0.69
N SER A 29 21.24 -8.36 -1.01
CA SER A 29 22.51 -9.04 -1.26
C SER A 29 23.03 -9.73 0.00
N LEU A 30 23.69 -10.88 -0.15
CA LEU A 30 24.27 -11.62 0.99
C LEU A 30 25.22 -10.76 1.82
N SER A 31 26.04 -9.93 1.16
CA SER A 31 26.98 -9.03 1.84
C SER A 31 26.25 -7.96 2.67
N SER A 32 25.16 -7.40 2.14
CA SER A 32 24.34 -6.42 2.87
C SER A 32 23.62 -7.05 4.05
N GLN A 33 23.10 -8.27 3.88
CA GLN A 33 22.44 -9.00 4.98
C GLN A 33 23.42 -9.28 6.14
N GLN A 34 24.68 -9.58 5.86
CA GLN A 34 25.72 -9.73 6.89
C GLN A 34 25.99 -8.42 7.64
N VAL A 35 26.09 -7.29 6.90
CA VAL A 35 26.29 -5.96 7.50
C VAL A 35 25.09 -5.59 8.37
N LEU A 36 23.87 -5.80 7.86
CA LEU A 36 22.65 -5.52 8.62
C LEU A 36 22.52 -6.41 9.87
N ALA A 37 22.94 -7.68 9.81
CA ALA A 37 22.95 -8.56 10.96
C ALA A 37 23.91 -8.08 12.05
N ALA A 38 25.11 -7.68 11.68
CA ALA A 38 26.10 -7.11 12.60
C ALA A 38 25.57 -5.78 13.21
N ALA A 39 25.08 -4.87 12.38
CA ALA A 39 24.51 -3.60 12.83
C ALA A 39 23.34 -3.80 13.80
N LYS A 40 22.45 -4.75 13.51
CA LYS A 40 21.33 -5.09 14.38
C LYS A 40 21.81 -5.59 15.75
N SER A 41 22.81 -6.47 15.79
CA SER A 41 23.35 -7.01 17.04
C SER A 41 24.05 -5.95 17.90
N LEU A 42 24.63 -4.93 17.25
CA LEU A 42 25.31 -3.81 17.90
C LEU A 42 24.39 -2.59 18.14
N HIS A 43 23.11 -2.71 17.79
CA HIS A 43 22.11 -1.62 17.87
C HIS A 43 22.51 -0.37 17.06
N VAL A 44 23.31 -0.56 16.00
CA VAL A 44 23.66 0.52 15.05
C VAL A 44 22.49 0.77 14.11
N ARG A 45 22.17 2.04 13.91
CA ARG A 45 21.05 2.45 13.04
C ARG A 45 21.55 2.78 11.64
N PRO A 46 20.98 2.18 10.59
CA PRO A 46 21.23 2.61 9.23
C PRO A 46 20.74 4.06 9.02
N LEU A 47 21.39 4.78 8.12
CA LEU A 47 20.95 6.09 7.65
C LEU A 47 20.44 5.96 6.22
N CYS A 48 19.25 6.48 5.94
CA CYS A 48 18.74 6.63 4.58
C CYS A 48 19.42 7.85 3.94
N LEU A 49 20.09 7.65 2.81
CA LEU A 49 20.86 8.70 2.12
C LEU A 49 20.02 9.58 1.18
N CYS A 50 18.69 9.57 1.34
CA CYS A 50 17.80 10.40 0.51
C CYS A 50 17.89 11.91 0.83
N ASN A 51 18.34 12.29 2.01
CA ASN A 51 18.63 13.65 2.44
C ASN A 51 19.94 13.69 3.22
N TYR A 52 20.65 14.83 3.15
CA TYR A 52 21.85 15.05 3.96
C TYR A 52 21.47 15.55 5.37
N PRO A 53 22.13 15.10 6.45
CA PRO A 53 23.25 14.15 6.55
C PRO A 53 22.85 12.65 6.53
N GLY A 54 21.58 12.34 6.35
CA GLY A 54 20.97 11.02 6.38
C GLY A 54 19.85 10.95 7.40
N VAL A 55 18.80 10.15 7.10
CA VAL A 55 17.63 9.97 7.97
C VAL A 55 17.74 8.64 8.71
N PRO A 56 17.67 8.61 10.05
CA PRO A 56 17.80 7.39 10.82
C PRO A 56 16.72 6.37 10.46
N MET A 57 17.14 5.11 10.33
CA MET A 57 16.30 3.95 10.06
C MET A 57 16.48 2.91 11.17
N TYR A 58 15.67 1.84 11.15
CA TYR A 58 15.91 0.67 11.99
C TYR A 58 15.88 -0.63 11.19
N ILE A 59 16.46 -1.70 11.75
CA ILE A 59 16.58 -2.99 11.10
C ILE A 59 15.51 -3.93 11.70
N ALA A 60 14.51 -4.28 10.88
CA ALA A 60 13.49 -5.26 11.23
C ALA A 60 13.81 -6.64 10.64
N THR A 61 13.17 -7.68 11.18
CA THR A 61 13.21 -9.02 10.58
C THR A 61 11.97 -9.18 9.71
N GLY A 62 12.15 -9.36 8.41
CA GLY A 62 11.12 -9.60 7.43
C GLY A 62 11.16 -11.04 6.94
N GLY A 63 10.33 -11.92 7.52
CA GLY A 63 10.36 -13.34 7.13
C GLY A 63 11.72 -13.99 7.38
N HIS A 64 12.48 -14.25 6.33
CA HIS A 64 13.82 -14.86 6.39
C HIS A 64 14.98 -13.87 6.20
N GLU A 65 14.68 -12.59 5.96
CA GLU A 65 15.65 -11.55 5.65
C GLU A 65 15.53 -10.37 6.62
N LEU A 66 16.61 -9.59 6.72
CA LEU A 66 16.60 -8.31 7.40
C LEU A 66 16.18 -7.23 6.42
N ILE A 67 15.31 -6.34 6.86
CA ILE A 67 14.83 -5.21 6.11
C ILE A 67 15.10 -3.91 6.85
N VAL A 68 15.35 -2.84 6.10
CA VAL A 68 15.54 -1.51 6.68
C VAL A 68 14.20 -0.79 6.64
N LYS A 69 13.74 -0.32 7.79
CA LYS A 69 12.48 0.39 7.97
C LYS A 69 12.69 1.80 8.49
N ARG A 70 11.75 2.67 8.12
CA ARG A 70 11.69 4.04 8.60
C ARG A 70 11.46 4.08 10.12
N MET A 71 12.19 4.94 10.81
CA MET A 71 11.92 5.25 12.21
C MET A 71 10.56 5.95 12.36
N PRO A 72 9.81 5.68 13.45
CA PRO A 72 8.61 6.44 13.78
C PRO A 72 8.86 7.95 13.78
N GLY A 73 7.90 8.72 13.28
CA GLY A 73 7.98 10.19 13.26
C GLY A 73 8.96 10.79 12.26
N THR A 74 9.71 9.98 11.47
CA THR A 74 10.72 10.50 10.52
C THR A 74 10.25 10.57 9.08
N ALA A 75 9.00 10.22 8.80
CA ALA A 75 8.49 10.13 7.44
C ALA A 75 8.68 11.41 6.63
N ALA A 76 8.33 12.56 7.20
CA ALA A 76 8.46 13.86 6.56
C ALA A 76 9.94 14.33 6.41
N SER A 77 10.88 13.73 7.16
CA SER A 77 12.31 14.04 7.06
C SER A 77 12.98 13.41 5.85
N HIS A 78 12.33 12.44 5.21
CA HIS A 78 12.81 11.86 3.95
C HIS A 78 12.53 12.79 2.77
N HIS A 79 13.33 12.68 1.72
CA HIS A 79 13.05 13.38 0.47
C HIS A 79 11.73 12.88 -0.13
N HIS A 80 10.88 13.76 -0.67
CA HIS A 80 9.54 13.40 -1.17
C HIS A 80 9.53 12.32 -2.27
N ARG A 81 10.62 12.13 -2.98
CA ARG A 81 10.80 11.02 -3.94
C ARG A 81 11.31 9.72 -3.30
N CYS A 82 11.68 9.75 -2.00
CA CYS A 82 12.14 8.57 -1.30
C CYS A 82 10.97 7.62 -1.00
N ARG A 83 11.24 6.32 -1.06
CA ARG A 83 10.28 5.28 -0.70
C ARG A 83 9.77 5.39 0.74
N SER A 84 10.64 5.84 1.66
CA SER A 84 10.32 5.99 3.09
C SER A 84 9.57 7.27 3.41
N TRP A 85 9.41 8.20 2.45
CA TRP A 85 8.65 9.42 2.67
C TRP A 85 7.15 9.13 2.76
N LEU A 86 6.47 9.79 3.68
CA LEU A 86 5.01 9.90 3.73
C LEU A 86 4.63 11.39 3.72
N PRO A 87 3.45 11.74 3.18
CA PRO A 87 2.89 13.05 3.39
C PRO A 87 2.85 13.41 4.87
N PRO A 88 3.01 14.69 5.22
CA PRO A 88 2.79 15.17 6.57
C PRO A 88 1.46 14.67 7.15
N GLU A 89 1.44 14.39 8.45
CA GLU A 89 0.30 13.78 9.13
C GLU A 89 -0.98 14.63 9.01
N GLU A 90 -0.83 15.94 8.96
CA GLU A 90 -1.90 16.92 8.82
C GLU A 90 -2.63 16.80 7.46
N LEU A 91 -1.96 16.23 6.46
CA LEU A 91 -2.53 16.03 5.12
C LEU A 91 -3.24 14.69 4.95
N SER A 92 -3.09 13.77 5.91
CA SER A 92 -3.56 12.40 5.79
C SER A 92 -4.31 11.91 7.02
N GLY A 93 -5.19 10.94 6.84
CA GLY A 93 -5.85 10.26 7.97
C GLY A 93 -4.90 9.40 8.82
N TYR A 94 -3.66 9.18 8.36
CA TYR A 94 -2.65 8.43 9.11
C TYR A 94 -2.31 9.11 10.45
N GLY A 95 -2.14 10.44 10.46
CA GLY A 95 -1.84 11.18 11.68
C GLY A 95 -2.87 11.02 12.80
N ALA A 96 -4.14 10.82 12.45
CA ALA A 96 -5.18 10.58 13.44
C ALA A 96 -5.04 9.22 14.17
N VAL A 97 -4.30 8.27 13.61
CA VAL A 97 -4.14 6.90 14.12
C VAL A 97 -2.69 6.54 14.50
N ALA A 98 -1.71 7.29 14.00
CA ALA A 98 -0.30 7.14 14.33
C ALA A 98 -0.08 7.29 15.85
N GLU A 99 0.90 6.57 16.38
CA GLU A 99 1.30 6.53 17.80
C GLU A 99 0.19 6.08 18.77
N ARG A 100 -1.08 6.21 18.40
CA ARG A 100 -2.24 5.82 19.23
C ARG A 100 -2.71 4.41 18.94
N SER A 101 -2.97 4.13 17.66
CA SER A 101 -3.49 2.83 17.18
C SER A 101 -2.44 2.01 16.45
N ILE A 102 -1.42 2.66 15.90
CA ILE A 102 -0.28 2.08 15.21
C ILE A 102 0.96 2.48 16.00
N VAL A 103 1.53 1.54 16.73
CA VAL A 103 2.67 1.79 17.63
C VAL A 103 3.87 0.97 17.14
N ASP A 104 4.83 1.66 16.55
CA ASP A 104 6.08 1.04 16.14
C ASP A 104 7.03 0.84 17.34
N ASN A 105 7.69 -0.32 17.37
CA ASN A 105 8.77 -0.60 18.30
C ASN A 105 10.08 -0.78 17.52
N PRO A 106 10.95 0.23 17.48
CA PRO A 106 12.20 0.16 16.74
C PRO A 106 13.22 -0.82 17.34
N GLU A 107 13.10 -1.18 18.62
CA GLU A 107 14.04 -2.06 19.30
C GLU A 107 13.93 -3.50 18.80
N ASP A 108 12.70 -4.01 18.69
CA ASP A 108 12.43 -5.38 18.22
C ASP A 108 11.96 -5.42 16.75
N GLY A 109 11.76 -4.27 16.12
CA GLY A 109 11.34 -4.15 14.74
C GLY A 109 9.89 -4.55 14.49
N THR A 110 9.03 -4.47 15.51
CA THR A 110 7.61 -4.80 15.40
C THR A 110 6.73 -3.55 15.40
N THR A 111 5.52 -3.68 14.85
CA THR A 111 4.46 -2.66 14.92
C THR A 111 3.23 -3.26 15.58
N ALA A 112 2.78 -2.67 16.68
CA ALA A 112 1.56 -3.08 17.36
C ALA A 112 0.34 -2.33 16.81
N LEU A 113 -0.69 -3.08 16.38
CA LEU A 113 -1.96 -2.52 15.88
C LEU A 113 -3.06 -2.72 16.92
N ARG A 114 -3.75 -1.64 17.27
CA ARG A 114 -4.93 -1.65 18.17
C ARG A 114 -6.19 -1.65 17.31
N LEU A 115 -6.86 -2.80 17.23
CA LEU A 115 -8.07 -2.96 16.44
C LEU A 115 -9.32 -2.54 17.23
N GLY A 116 -10.25 -1.85 16.56
CA GLY A 116 -11.58 -1.49 17.07
C GLY A 116 -12.60 -2.63 17.01
N PHE A 117 -12.19 -3.80 16.54
CA PHE A 117 -13.03 -4.98 16.41
C PHE A 117 -12.34 -6.23 16.98
N SER A 118 -13.13 -7.28 17.24
CA SER A 118 -12.61 -8.52 17.81
C SER A 118 -12.17 -9.50 16.73
N LEU A 119 -11.07 -10.22 16.97
CA LEU A 119 -10.66 -11.40 16.21
C LEU A 119 -11.12 -12.72 16.88
N SER A 120 -12.12 -12.63 17.76
CA SER A 120 -12.76 -13.80 18.35
C SER A 120 -14.24 -13.55 18.61
N LYS A 121 -15.07 -14.59 18.48
CA LYS A 121 -16.50 -14.60 18.78
C LYS A 121 -16.76 -15.60 19.89
N SER A 122 -17.34 -15.16 21.00
CA SER A 122 -17.70 -16.03 22.11
C SER A 122 -18.85 -16.98 21.72
N ALA A 123 -18.86 -18.20 22.25
CA ALA A 123 -19.96 -19.11 22.04
C ALA A 123 -21.23 -18.55 22.74
N GLY A 124 -22.32 -18.41 22.00
CA GLY A 124 -23.64 -18.05 22.57
C GLY A 124 -23.91 -16.57 22.79
N ARG A 125 -23.02 -15.66 22.44
CA ARG A 125 -23.28 -14.22 22.48
C ARG A 125 -23.42 -13.68 21.06
N ALA A 126 -24.58 -13.07 20.75
CA ALA A 126 -24.67 -12.19 19.60
C ALA A 126 -23.50 -11.20 19.65
N ALA A 127 -22.90 -10.87 18.49
CA ALA A 127 -21.90 -9.82 18.47
C ALA A 127 -22.47 -8.61 19.21
N PRO A 128 -21.70 -7.93 20.11
CA PRO A 128 -22.17 -6.67 20.66
C PRO A 128 -22.57 -5.84 19.45
N GLU A 129 -23.79 -5.34 19.45
CA GLU A 129 -24.16 -4.31 18.49
C GLU A 129 -23.09 -3.23 18.62
N PRO A 130 -22.54 -2.72 17.52
CA PRO A 130 -21.70 -1.55 17.61
C PRO A 130 -22.55 -0.50 18.32
N SER A 131 -22.18 -0.19 19.56
CA SER A 131 -22.84 0.80 20.38
C SER A 131 -22.55 2.16 19.74
N GLY A 132 -23.42 2.59 18.90
CA GLY A 132 -23.35 3.85 18.18
C GLY A 132 -24.36 3.84 17.05
N THR A 133 -25.35 4.70 17.16
CA THR A 133 -26.17 5.15 16.04
C THR A 133 -25.26 5.38 14.83
N PRO A 134 -25.66 5.07 13.60
CA PRO A 134 -24.92 5.48 12.41
C PRO A 134 -25.03 6.99 12.32
N SER A 135 -24.15 7.69 12.98
CA SER A 135 -23.94 9.10 12.74
C SER A 135 -22.80 9.19 11.75
N ASP A 136 -23.01 9.90 10.65
CA ASP A 136 -22.00 10.33 9.69
C ASP A 136 -20.88 11.17 10.35
N THR A 137 -20.88 11.31 11.66
CA THR A 137 -19.99 12.11 12.49
C THR A 137 -19.52 11.38 13.74
N VAL A 138 -19.33 10.07 13.71
CA VAL A 138 -18.46 9.47 14.71
C VAL A 138 -17.04 9.80 14.30
N GLN A 139 -16.46 10.82 14.93
CA GLN A 139 -15.01 10.89 15.12
C GLN A 139 -14.62 9.50 15.63
N ALA A 140 -14.11 8.68 14.73
CA ALA A 140 -13.66 7.35 15.07
C ALA A 140 -12.62 7.55 16.15
N ASP A 141 -12.79 6.86 17.27
CA ASP A 141 -11.86 6.89 18.38
C ASP A 141 -10.44 6.64 17.82
N GLY A 142 -9.63 7.71 17.70
CA GLY A 142 -8.28 7.64 17.14
C GLY A 142 -7.38 6.60 17.83
N ASN A 143 -7.86 6.02 18.94
CA ASN A 143 -7.16 5.00 19.71
C ASN A 143 -7.31 3.57 19.16
N LYS A 144 -8.15 3.35 18.13
CA LYS A 144 -8.38 2.02 17.54
C LYS A 144 -8.63 2.11 16.04
N LEU A 145 -8.08 1.15 15.30
CA LEU A 145 -8.29 1.04 13.85
C LEU A 145 -9.64 0.39 13.56
N SER A 146 -10.47 1.06 12.76
CA SER A 146 -11.62 0.44 12.11
C SER A 146 -11.15 -0.61 11.09
N LEU A 147 -12.07 -1.43 10.58
CA LEU A 147 -11.74 -2.40 9.53
C LEU A 147 -11.26 -1.70 8.24
N ARG A 148 -11.89 -0.54 7.89
CA ARG A 148 -11.44 0.30 6.77
C ARG A 148 -10.03 0.85 7.02
N ALA A 149 -9.75 1.34 8.22
CA ALA A 149 -8.43 1.85 8.56
C ALA A 149 -7.34 0.77 8.50
N VAL A 150 -7.66 -0.48 8.84
CA VAL A 150 -6.72 -1.61 8.64
C VAL A 150 -6.46 -1.84 7.15
N LEU A 151 -7.49 -1.75 6.28
CA LEU A 151 -7.31 -1.88 4.84
C LEU A 151 -6.42 -0.75 4.30
N HIS A 152 -6.68 0.49 4.70
CA HIS A 152 -5.88 1.65 4.31
C HIS A 152 -4.42 1.50 4.77
N TYR A 153 -4.21 1.08 6.01
CA TYR A 153 -2.87 0.82 6.54
C TYR A 153 -2.11 -0.25 5.74
N LEU A 154 -2.79 -1.36 5.42
CA LEU A 154 -2.19 -2.41 4.59
C LEU A 154 -1.86 -1.91 3.18
N TRP A 155 -2.69 -1.02 2.60
CA TRP A 155 -2.45 -0.43 1.29
C TRP A 155 -1.26 0.51 1.28
N ASP A 156 -1.11 1.35 2.32
CA ASP A 156 0.04 2.25 2.48
C ASP A 156 1.34 1.49 2.73
N GLU A 157 1.32 0.51 3.63
CA GLU A 157 2.51 -0.32 3.93
C GLU A 157 2.92 -1.21 2.74
N ALA A 158 1.94 -1.61 1.92
CA ALA A 158 2.17 -2.31 0.66
C ALA A 158 2.62 -1.39 -0.49
N GLU A 159 2.72 -0.06 -0.25
CA GLU A 159 3.06 0.97 -1.25
C GLU A 159 2.10 0.97 -2.47
N LEU A 160 0.88 0.51 -2.28
CA LEU A 160 -0.14 0.51 -3.34
C LEU A 160 -0.73 1.90 -3.58
N THR A 161 -0.53 2.85 -2.66
CA THR A 161 -0.89 4.27 -2.79
C THR A 161 0.14 5.09 -3.59
N THR A 162 1.35 4.58 -3.78
CA THR A 162 2.39 5.25 -4.57
C THR A 162 2.20 4.96 -6.05
N TRP A 163 2.22 5.99 -6.88
CA TRP A 163 2.14 5.87 -8.33
C TRP A 163 3.34 6.50 -9.03
N ARG A 164 3.76 5.82 -10.09
CA ARG A 164 4.74 6.28 -11.09
C ARG A 164 4.34 5.71 -12.45
N PRO A 165 4.60 6.42 -13.56
CA PRO A 165 4.21 5.95 -14.90
C PRO A 165 4.68 4.53 -15.23
N GLY A 166 5.88 4.14 -14.80
CA GLY A 166 6.43 2.79 -15.01
C GLY A 166 5.65 1.66 -14.30
N PHE A 167 4.66 1.98 -13.45
CA PHE A 167 3.80 0.97 -12.83
C PHE A 167 2.59 0.59 -13.70
N ALA A 168 2.31 1.34 -14.76
CA ALA A 168 1.19 1.08 -15.65
C ALA A 168 1.29 -0.33 -16.26
N GLY A 169 0.23 -1.13 -16.10
CA GLY A 169 0.20 -2.53 -16.57
C GLY A 169 1.06 -3.52 -15.78
N HIS A 170 1.86 -3.07 -14.81
CA HIS A 170 2.78 -3.91 -14.04
C HIS A 170 2.32 -4.27 -12.63
N ARG A 171 1.02 -4.06 -12.33
CA ARG A 171 0.41 -4.41 -11.02
C ARG A 171 -0.67 -5.49 -11.15
N PRO A 172 -0.36 -6.73 -11.60
CA PRO A 172 -1.31 -7.84 -11.52
C PRO A 172 -1.56 -8.23 -10.05
N TRP A 173 -2.63 -9.01 -9.79
CA TRP A 173 -2.94 -9.47 -8.43
C TRP A 173 -1.75 -10.16 -7.73
N ALA A 174 -0.91 -10.86 -8.47
CA ALA A 174 0.29 -11.50 -7.90
C ALA A 174 1.25 -10.50 -7.23
N VAL A 175 1.34 -9.27 -7.76
CA VAL A 175 2.15 -8.19 -7.16
C VAL A 175 1.44 -7.66 -5.92
N VAL A 176 0.14 -7.37 -6.00
CA VAL A 176 -0.67 -6.89 -4.86
C VAL A 176 -0.62 -7.90 -3.71
N TYR A 177 -0.84 -9.18 -3.99
CA TYR A 177 -0.74 -10.27 -3.02
C TYR A 177 0.60 -10.28 -2.27
N ARG A 178 1.72 -10.28 -3.01
CA ARG A 178 3.05 -10.28 -2.41
C ARG A 178 3.33 -9.05 -1.55
N ARG A 179 2.90 -7.87 -2.03
CA ARG A 179 3.06 -6.62 -1.29
C ARG A 179 2.23 -6.59 -0.02
N LEU A 180 0.98 -7.07 -0.05
CA LEU A 180 0.13 -7.19 1.14
C LEU A 180 0.71 -8.16 2.18
N LEU A 181 1.28 -9.29 1.74
CA LEU A 181 1.96 -10.21 2.66
C LEU A 181 3.23 -9.61 3.26
N ALA A 182 4.00 -8.86 2.48
CA ALA A 182 5.16 -8.13 3.00
C ALA A 182 4.77 -7.00 3.97
N ALA A 183 3.62 -6.36 3.74
CA ALA A 183 3.11 -5.29 4.59
C ALA A 183 2.76 -5.77 6.02
N VAL A 184 2.38 -7.02 6.21
CA VAL A 184 2.03 -7.56 7.54
C VAL A 184 3.21 -8.14 8.30
N ASP A 185 4.37 -8.25 7.66
CA ASP A 185 5.56 -8.75 8.32
C ASP A 185 6.00 -7.79 9.44
N GLY A 186 6.33 -8.34 10.61
CA GLY A 186 6.60 -7.56 11.82
C GLY A 186 5.37 -6.86 12.45
N LYS A 187 4.16 -6.99 11.88
CA LYS A 187 2.94 -6.40 12.46
C LYS A 187 2.28 -7.36 13.44
N GLN A 188 1.80 -6.81 14.55
CA GLN A 188 1.22 -7.59 15.65
C GLN A 188 -0.13 -7.03 16.09
N VAL A 189 -1.04 -7.91 16.48
CA VAL A 189 -2.29 -7.59 17.17
C VAL A 189 -2.31 -8.36 18.49
N ARG A 190 -2.36 -7.66 19.63
CA ARG A 190 -2.29 -8.29 20.96
C ARG A 190 -1.13 -9.28 21.09
N LYS A 191 0.06 -8.89 20.64
CA LYS A 191 1.30 -9.70 20.63
C LYS A 191 1.28 -10.94 19.70
N ASN A 192 0.23 -11.15 18.91
CA ASN A 192 0.19 -12.19 17.89
C ASN A 192 0.53 -11.61 16.52
N PRO A 193 1.32 -12.29 15.70
CA PRO A 193 1.62 -11.83 14.34
C PRO A 193 0.35 -11.64 13.52
N LEU A 194 0.19 -10.47 12.89
CA LEU A 194 -0.99 -10.16 12.06
C LEU A 194 -1.11 -11.14 10.88
N GLY A 195 0.00 -11.57 10.32
CA GLY A 195 0.03 -12.55 9.22
C GLY A 195 -0.63 -13.89 9.56
N GLN A 196 -0.75 -14.27 10.85
CA GLN A 196 -1.49 -15.47 11.25
C GLN A 196 -3.01 -15.27 11.25
N ALA A 197 -3.47 -14.03 11.28
CA ALA A 197 -4.89 -13.68 11.25
C ALA A 197 -5.31 -13.16 9.87
N LEU A 198 -4.38 -12.82 8.98
CA LEU A 198 -4.68 -12.30 7.65
C LEU A 198 -4.75 -13.44 6.62
N PHE A 199 -5.78 -13.40 5.80
CA PHE A 199 -5.94 -14.23 4.62
C PHE A 199 -6.10 -13.35 3.39
N VAL A 200 -5.20 -13.51 2.42
CA VAL A 200 -5.28 -12.90 1.09
C VAL A 200 -5.27 -14.06 0.09
N PRO A 201 -6.21 -14.13 -0.87
CA PRO A 201 -6.23 -15.20 -1.87
C PRO A 201 -4.96 -15.19 -2.72
N GLU A 202 -4.31 -16.33 -2.84
CA GLU A 202 -3.20 -16.50 -3.76
C GLU A 202 -3.66 -16.32 -5.22
N PRO A 203 -2.80 -15.86 -6.13
CA PRO A 203 -3.13 -15.84 -7.55
C PRO A 203 -3.58 -17.22 -8.02
N PHE A 204 -4.81 -17.30 -8.51
CA PHE A 204 -5.39 -18.56 -8.95
C PHE A 204 -4.72 -19.06 -10.23
N SER A 205 -4.40 -20.36 -10.25
CA SER A 205 -3.98 -21.12 -11.41
C SER A 205 -4.74 -22.43 -11.44
N ALA A 206 -5.27 -22.80 -12.59
CA ALA A 206 -6.02 -24.05 -12.76
C ALA A 206 -5.13 -25.27 -12.50
N ASP A 207 -3.88 -25.23 -12.95
CA ASP A 207 -2.90 -26.32 -12.79
C ASP A 207 -2.52 -26.55 -11.32
N ARG A 208 -2.61 -25.51 -10.51
CA ARG A 208 -2.26 -25.56 -9.07
C ARG A 208 -3.46 -25.58 -8.15
N LYS A 209 -4.66 -25.86 -8.70
CA LYS A 209 -5.92 -25.78 -7.94
C LYS A 209 -5.90 -26.63 -6.66
N ALA A 210 -5.42 -27.86 -6.72
CA ALA A 210 -5.39 -28.77 -5.56
C ALA A 210 -4.44 -28.26 -4.47
N GLU A 211 -3.28 -27.73 -4.85
CA GLU A 211 -2.28 -27.17 -3.95
C GLU A 211 -2.79 -25.89 -3.27
N LEU A 212 -3.41 -24.99 -4.06
CA LEU A 212 -4.04 -23.78 -3.56
C LEU A 212 -5.16 -24.08 -2.55
N GLU A 213 -5.96 -25.11 -2.84
CA GLU A 213 -7.02 -25.56 -1.96
C GLU A 213 -6.48 -26.09 -0.61
N GLN A 214 -5.42 -26.89 -0.63
CA GLN A 214 -4.79 -27.40 0.60
C GLN A 214 -4.24 -26.23 1.45
N ARG A 215 -3.58 -25.24 0.83
CA ARG A 215 -3.08 -24.06 1.54
C ARG A 215 -4.22 -23.22 2.12
N ARG A 216 -5.30 -23.03 1.37
CA ARG A 216 -6.51 -22.36 1.87
C ARG A 216 -7.09 -23.07 3.09
N ILE A 217 -7.28 -24.41 3.03
CA ILE A 217 -7.81 -25.20 4.14
C ILE A 217 -6.92 -25.01 5.38
N LYS A 218 -5.61 -25.06 5.23
CA LYS A 218 -4.64 -24.84 6.31
C LYS A 218 -4.76 -23.42 6.87
N ALA A 219 -4.84 -22.41 6.02
CA ALA A 219 -4.96 -21.01 6.43
C ALA A 219 -6.28 -20.75 7.16
N TRP A 220 -7.39 -21.39 6.76
CA TRP A 220 -8.70 -21.20 7.36
C TRP A 220 -8.96 -22.06 8.61
N ALA A 221 -8.12 -23.08 8.87
CA ALA A 221 -8.29 -24.00 9.99
C ALA A 221 -8.45 -23.31 11.37
N PRO A 222 -7.70 -22.22 11.70
CA PRO A 222 -7.83 -21.53 12.99
C PRO A 222 -9.20 -20.92 13.24
N ALA A 223 -9.92 -20.51 12.16
CA ALA A 223 -11.24 -19.87 12.25
C ALA A 223 -12.41 -20.86 12.17
N ARG A 224 -12.14 -22.17 12.13
CA ARG A 224 -13.19 -23.19 12.04
C ARG A 224 -14.01 -23.24 13.32
N ARG A 225 -15.34 -23.11 13.20
CA ARG A 225 -16.26 -23.12 14.34
C ARG A 225 -16.23 -24.47 15.06
N GLN A 226 -16.03 -24.45 16.35
CA GLN A 226 -16.07 -25.63 17.23
C GLN A 226 -17.21 -25.47 18.26
N PRO A 227 -18.01 -26.53 18.52
CA PRO A 227 -19.06 -26.45 19.51
C PRO A 227 -18.53 -26.09 20.90
N GLY A 228 -19.22 -25.17 21.57
CA GLY A 228 -18.89 -24.77 22.96
C GLY A 228 -17.59 -24.00 23.15
N LYS A 229 -16.85 -23.71 22.08
CA LYS A 229 -15.60 -22.92 22.16
C LYS A 229 -15.75 -21.55 21.50
N ALA A 230 -14.97 -20.57 21.98
CA ALA A 230 -14.82 -19.30 21.28
C ALA A 230 -14.21 -19.55 19.89
N THR A 231 -14.78 -18.92 18.86
CA THR A 231 -14.33 -19.05 17.47
C THR A 231 -13.34 -17.92 17.17
N LYS A 232 -12.16 -18.26 16.68
CA LYS A 232 -11.24 -17.24 16.12
C LYS A 232 -11.80 -16.71 14.81
N LEU A 233 -11.54 -15.43 14.53
CA LEU A 233 -11.88 -14.80 13.26
C LEU A 233 -10.59 -14.52 12.49
N LEU A 234 -10.65 -14.68 11.17
CA LEU A 234 -9.62 -14.23 10.25
C LEU A 234 -10.01 -12.88 9.66
N ILE A 235 -9.03 -12.10 9.27
CA ILE A 235 -9.19 -10.92 8.42
C ILE A 235 -8.95 -11.40 6.98
N GLY A 236 -9.95 -11.26 6.11
CA GLY A 236 -9.81 -11.54 4.68
C GLY A 236 -9.67 -10.25 3.90
N VAL A 237 -8.75 -10.18 2.94
CA VAL A 237 -8.64 -9.09 1.97
C VAL A 237 -8.70 -9.69 0.57
N GLY A 238 -9.57 -9.19 -0.31
CA GLY A 238 -9.69 -9.71 -1.66
C GLY A 238 -10.48 -8.81 -2.61
N GLU A 239 -10.28 -8.99 -3.91
CA GLU A 239 -11.04 -8.32 -4.95
C GLU A 239 -12.41 -8.99 -5.10
N VAL A 240 -13.48 -8.22 -5.05
CA VAL A 240 -14.84 -8.69 -5.29
C VAL A 240 -15.03 -8.92 -6.78
N LYS A 241 -15.52 -10.12 -7.12
CA LYS A 241 -15.86 -10.48 -8.49
C LYS A 241 -17.35 -10.28 -8.78
N ALA A 242 -18.20 -10.67 -7.83
CA ALA A 242 -19.66 -10.56 -7.95
C ALA A 242 -20.32 -10.58 -6.57
N LEU A 243 -21.48 -9.99 -6.47
CA LEU A 243 -22.42 -10.07 -5.34
C LEU A 243 -23.70 -10.72 -5.85
N GLU A 244 -24.06 -11.86 -5.28
CA GLU A 244 -25.22 -12.67 -5.69
C GLU A 244 -26.18 -12.79 -4.51
N ALA A 245 -27.46 -12.46 -4.73
CA ALA A 245 -28.50 -12.68 -3.73
C ALA A 245 -28.74 -14.18 -3.51
N THR A 246 -29.04 -14.55 -2.28
CA THR A 246 -29.44 -15.91 -1.87
C THR A 246 -30.71 -15.85 -1.04
N SER A 247 -31.30 -17.00 -0.70
CA SER A 247 -32.49 -17.05 0.16
C SER A 247 -32.30 -16.49 1.57
N HIS A 248 -31.05 -16.33 2.03
CA HIS A 248 -30.73 -15.93 3.41
C HIS A 248 -29.63 -14.85 3.49
N GLY A 249 -29.55 -14.00 2.48
CA GLY A 249 -28.55 -12.94 2.42
C GLY A 249 -27.84 -12.89 1.08
N TYR A 250 -26.52 -12.73 1.09
CA TYR A 250 -25.73 -12.60 -0.14
C TYR A 250 -24.49 -13.50 -0.11
N LYS A 251 -24.03 -13.79 -1.29
CA LYS A 251 -22.83 -14.54 -1.59
C LYS A 251 -21.87 -13.61 -2.36
N MET A 252 -20.78 -13.24 -1.72
CA MET A 252 -19.72 -12.43 -2.32
C MET A 252 -18.68 -13.34 -2.93
N GLN A 253 -18.60 -13.35 -4.25
CA GLN A 253 -17.55 -14.04 -4.98
C GLN A 253 -16.27 -13.23 -4.91
N ILE A 254 -15.19 -13.84 -4.44
CA ILE A 254 -13.86 -13.21 -4.39
C ILE A 254 -13.04 -13.73 -5.57
N ARG A 255 -12.44 -12.78 -6.32
CA ARG A 255 -11.52 -13.10 -7.41
C ARG A 255 -10.32 -13.88 -6.86
N HIS A 256 -9.79 -14.83 -7.61
CA HIS A 256 -8.75 -15.76 -7.17
C HIS A 256 -9.13 -16.74 -6.05
N LEU A 257 -10.42 -16.79 -5.66
CA LEU A 257 -10.95 -17.73 -4.68
C LEU A 257 -12.18 -18.49 -5.24
N PRO A 258 -12.08 -19.14 -6.40
CA PRO A 258 -13.21 -19.80 -7.04
C PRO A 258 -13.76 -20.94 -6.16
N GLY A 259 -15.09 -21.02 -6.08
CA GLY A 259 -15.79 -22.06 -5.30
C GLY A 259 -15.88 -21.80 -3.79
N HIS A 260 -15.27 -20.72 -3.28
CA HIS A 260 -15.27 -20.37 -1.85
C HIS A 260 -15.76 -18.94 -1.60
N PRO A 261 -17.03 -18.62 -1.88
CA PRO A 261 -17.56 -17.30 -1.65
C PRO A 261 -17.61 -16.96 -0.16
N TRP A 262 -17.63 -15.69 0.14
CA TRP A 262 -17.92 -15.18 1.46
C TRP A 262 -19.43 -14.99 1.62
N PHE A 263 -20.00 -15.58 2.66
CA PHE A 263 -21.44 -15.50 2.93
C PHE A 263 -21.72 -14.35 3.89
N LEU A 264 -22.67 -13.50 3.52
CA LEU A 264 -23.11 -12.33 4.26
C LEU A 264 -24.57 -12.53 4.67
N GLU A 265 -24.87 -12.37 5.96
CA GLU A 265 -26.23 -12.35 6.46
C GLU A 265 -26.98 -11.10 5.94
N GLU A 266 -28.31 -11.19 5.80
CA GLU A 266 -29.14 -10.15 5.19
C GLU A 266 -29.01 -8.80 5.88
N ASP A 267 -28.98 -8.77 7.22
CA ASP A 267 -28.81 -7.54 8.00
C ASP A 267 -27.46 -6.84 7.73
N LEU A 268 -26.40 -7.62 7.60
CA LEU A 268 -25.09 -7.09 7.23
C LEU A 268 -25.15 -6.45 5.84
N CYS A 269 -25.78 -7.11 4.88
CA CYS A 269 -25.91 -6.61 3.50
C CYS A 269 -26.69 -5.30 3.43
N ARG A 270 -27.80 -5.21 4.17
CA ARG A 270 -28.63 -3.99 4.21
C ARG A 270 -27.83 -2.80 4.75
N LYS A 271 -27.06 -3.01 5.83
CA LYS A 271 -26.16 -1.99 6.40
C LYS A 271 -25.06 -1.60 5.41
N LEU A 272 -24.49 -2.57 4.70
CA LEU A 272 -23.43 -2.33 3.72
C LEU A 272 -23.92 -1.58 2.49
N ALA A 273 -25.05 -1.98 1.92
CA ALA A 273 -25.63 -1.31 0.75
C ALA A 273 -25.88 0.18 1.01
N LYS A 274 -26.32 0.54 2.23
CA LYS A 274 -26.47 1.94 2.63
C LYS A 274 -25.14 2.64 2.84
N ARG A 275 -24.17 1.99 3.50
CA ARG A 275 -22.89 2.59 3.88
C ARG A 275 -21.92 2.74 2.71
N PHE A 276 -21.92 1.81 1.79
CA PHE A 276 -21.01 1.74 0.65
C PHE A 276 -21.75 1.90 -0.68
N ALA A 277 -22.83 2.69 -0.68
CA ALA A 277 -23.64 2.92 -1.88
C ALA A 277 -22.78 3.48 -3.03
N VAL A 278 -21.91 4.44 -2.73
CA VAL A 278 -21.03 5.09 -3.71
C VAL A 278 -20.01 4.12 -4.27
N GLU A 279 -19.35 3.33 -3.42
CA GLU A 279 -18.35 2.34 -3.86
C GLU A 279 -18.99 1.23 -4.72
N LEU A 280 -20.22 0.81 -4.36
CA LEU A 280 -20.97 -0.18 -5.12
C LEU A 280 -21.44 0.38 -6.47
N GLU A 281 -21.92 1.62 -6.51
CA GLU A 281 -22.33 2.30 -7.72
C GLU A 281 -21.15 2.44 -8.70
N HIS A 282 -20.01 2.99 -8.25
CA HIS A 282 -18.82 3.10 -9.07
C HIS A 282 -18.38 1.76 -9.66
N TRP A 283 -18.42 0.70 -8.86
CA TRP A 283 -18.02 -0.63 -9.31
C TRP A 283 -19.01 -1.25 -10.32
N GLN A 284 -20.33 -1.02 -10.13
CA GLN A 284 -21.36 -1.57 -11.00
C GLN A 284 -21.50 -0.83 -12.32
N MET A 285 -21.28 0.50 -12.32
CA MET A 285 -21.43 1.36 -13.50
C MET A 285 -20.17 1.44 -14.36
N ALA A 286 -19.03 1.02 -13.84
CA ALA A 286 -17.76 1.04 -14.58
C ALA A 286 -17.69 -0.09 -15.61
N GLU A 287 -16.94 0.17 -16.68
CA GLU A 287 -16.54 -0.88 -17.62
C GLU A 287 -15.75 -1.98 -16.90
N PRO A 288 -15.92 -3.23 -17.31
CA PRO A 288 -15.26 -4.35 -16.66
C PRO A 288 -13.73 -4.19 -16.58
N GLY A 289 -13.22 -4.09 -15.36
CA GLY A 289 -11.79 -3.97 -15.08
C GLY A 289 -11.28 -2.54 -14.88
N ASP A 290 -12.07 -1.50 -15.14
CA ASP A 290 -11.69 -0.11 -14.90
C ASP A 290 -11.75 0.26 -13.42
N VAL A 291 -12.77 -0.23 -12.73
CA VAL A 291 -12.90 -0.10 -11.29
C VAL A 291 -12.88 -1.48 -10.65
N ARG A 292 -12.09 -1.61 -9.61
CA ARG A 292 -12.03 -2.80 -8.78
C ARG A 292 -12.63 -2.49 -7.42
N LEU A 293 -13.39 -3.44 -6.88
CA LEU A 293 -13.91 -3.35 -5.53
C LEU A 293 -13.08 -4.28 -4.64
N VAL A 294 -12.42 -3.70 -3.66
CA VAL A 294 -11.63 -4.43 -2.66
C VAL A 294 -12.44 -4.56 -1.39
N ALA A 295 -12.57 -5.78 -0.90
CA ALA A 295 -13.21 -6.07 0.37
C ALA A 295 -12.19 -6.44 1.43
N ILE A 296 -12.36 -5.90 2.65
CA ILE A 296 -11.75 -6.42 3.86
C ILE A 296 -12.86 -6.91 4.80
N ALA A 297 -12.75 -8.13 5.30
CA ALA A 297 -13.77 -8.72 6.15
C ALA A 297 -13.17 -9.46 7.34
N THR A 298 -13.87 -9.48 8.47
CA THR A 298 -13.64 -10.52 9.47
C THR A 298 -14.60 -11.67 9.22
N PHE A 299 -14.10 -12.91 9.27
CA PHE A 299 -14.92 -14.08 9.01
C PHE A 299 -14.54 -15.27 9.89
N SER A 300 -15.53 -16.11 10.17
CA SER A 300 -15.37 -17.46 10.70
C SER A 300 -15.60 -18.49 9.61
N VAL A 301 -15.14 -19.70 9.84
CA VAL A 301 -15.37 -20.82 8.92
C VAL A 301 -16.41 -21.76 9.51
N SER A 302 -17.51 -21.96 8.80
CA SER A 302 -18.59 -22.86 9.19
C SER A 302 -18.12 -24.32 9.25
N ARG A 303 -18.91 -25.21 9.85
CA ARG A 303 -18.61 -26.66 9.83
C ARG A 303 -18.52 -27.23 8.42
N ALA A 304 -19.33 -26.67 7.49
CA ALA A 304 -19.33 -27.05 6.09
C ALA A 304 -18.17 -26.45 5.27
N GLY A 305 -17.29 -25.63 5.92
CA GLY A 305 -16.11 -25.07 5.27
C GLY A 305 -16.34 -23.71 4.58
N TYR A 306 -17.48 -23.04 4.78
CA TYR A 306 -17.80 -21.75 4.19
C TYR A 306 -17.31 -20.59 5.07
N ALA A 307 -16.83 -19.51 4.44
CA ALA A 307 -16.53 -18.27 5.13
C ALA A 307 -17.83 -17.53 5.47
N ALA A 308 -18.14 -17.39 6.75
CA ALA A 308 -19.25 -16.58 7.27
C ALA A 308 -18.71 -15.24 7.74
N VAL A 309 -19.10 -14.17 7.07
CA VAL A 309 -18.62 -12.80 7.33
C VAL A 309 -19.31 -12.24 8.58
N GLU A 310 -18.52 -11.64 9.47
CA GLU A 310 -19.03 -11.00 10.69
C GLU A 310 -19.02 -9.46 10.52
N GLN A 311 -18.00 -8.92 9.86
CA GLN A 311 -17.87 -7.49 9.54
C GLN A 311 -17.22 -7.35 8.18
N LEU A 312 -17.54 -6.27 7.47
CA LEU A 312 -17.02 -5.98 6.14
C LEU A 312 -16.81 -4.47 5.97
N SER A 313 -15.78 -4.11 5.21
CA SER A 313 -15.59 -2.80 4.62
C SER A 313 -15.18 -2.93 3.17
N LEU A 314 -15.52 -1.92 2.37
CA LEU A 314 -15.25 -1.87 0.93
C LEU A 314 -14.38 -0.65 0.62
N MET A 315 -13.60 -0.76 -0.45
CA MET A 315 -12.79 0.32 -1.01
C MET A 315 -12.76 0.16 -2.53
N THR A 316 -13.03 1.23 -3.25
CA THR A 316 -12.86 1.29 -4.70
C THR A 316 -11.42 1.61 -5.06
N THR A 317 -10.92 0.99 -6.13
CA THR A 317 -9.64 1.31 -6.75
C THR A 317 -9.78 1.34 -8.27
N ASP A 318 -8.88 2.06 -8.93
CA ASP A 318 -8.74 1.97 -10.37
C ASP A 318 -8.14 0.62 -10.82
N ARG A 319 -7.93 0.46 -12.14
CA ARG A 319 -7.27 -0.72 -12.71
C ARG A 319 -5.85 -0.99 -12.20
N ASN A 320 -5.17 0.05 -11.66
CA ASN A 320 -3.82 0.00 -11.13
C ASN A 320 -3.78 -0.19 -9.61
N TRP A 321 -4.92 -0.46 -8.97
CA TRP A 321 -5.10 -0.61 -7.51
C TRP A 321 -4.88 0.68 -6.72
N LEU A 322 -5.04 1.83 -7.37
CA LEU A 322 -5.01 3.12 -6.71
C LEU A 322 -6.39 3.43 -6.13
N PRO A 323 -6.51 3.65 -4.82
CA PRO A 323 -7.78 3.96 -4.18
C PRO A 323 -8.34 5.32 -4.58
N PHE A 324 -9.68 5.44 -4.60
CA PHE A 324 -10.36 6.72 -4.76
C PHE A 324 -11.68 6.75 -3.98
N ASP A 325 -12.06 7.94 -3.54
CA ASP A 325 -13.27 8.21 -2.75
C ASP A 325 -14.21 9.15 -3.55
N GLY A 326 -15.03 8.61 -4.46
CA GLY A 326 -16.02 9.37 -5.25
C GLY A 326 -15.54 9.81 -6.63
N ASP A 327 -16.45 10.44 -7.40
CA ASP A 327 -16.24 10.79 -8.83
C ASP A 327 -15.13 11.82 -9.04
N SER A 328 -15.13 12.88 -8.24
CA SER A 328 -14.12 13.94 -8.37
C SER A 328 -12.71 13.41 -8.07
N ASP A 329 -12.58 12.56 -7.04
CA ASP A 329 -11.30 11.95 -6.70
C ASP A 329 -10.83 10.97 -7.79
N ARG A 330 -11.77 10.23 -8.40
CA ARG A 330 -11.51 9.36 -9.57
C ARG A 330 -11.07 10.18 -10.79
N THR A 331 -11.72 11.31 -11.03
CA THR A 331 -11.39 12.20 -12.15
C THR A 331 -9.97 12.78 -12.00
N LEU A 332 -9.63 13.31 -10.82
CA LEU A 332 -8.28 13.80 -10.54
C LEU A 332 -7.25 12.68 -10.67
N LEU A 333 -7.56 11.49 -10.16
CA LEU A 333 -6.69 10.31 -10.23
C LEU A 333 -6.41 9.89 -11.68
N SER A 334 -7.45 9.77 -12.53
CA SER A 334 -7.29 9.38 -13.93
C SER A 334 -6.52 10.44 -14.70
N THR A 335 -6.83 11.72 -14.51
CA THR A 335 -6.09 12.83 -15.14
C THR A 335 -4.60 12.80 -14.77
N ALA A 336 -4.27 12.56 -13.49
CA ALA A 336 -2.88 12.47 -13.06
C ALA A 336 -2.15 11.25 -13.63
N VAL A 337 -2.83 10.09 -13.73
CA VAL A 337 -2.28 8.87 -14.34
C VAL A 337 -2.04 9.08 -15.84
N ASP A 338 -3.02 9.62 -16.56
CA ASP A 338 -2.96 9.83 -18.02
C ASP A 338 -1.92 10.91 -18.39
N ALA A 339 -1.74 11.91 -17.55
CA ALA A 339 -0.68 12.92 -17.69
C ALA A 339 0.71 12.40 -17.32
N GLY A 340 0.86 11.12 -16.98
CA GLY A 340 2.16 10.50 -16.65
C GLY A 340 2.80 11.06 -15.38
N ARG A 341 1.99 11.51 -14.40
CA ARG A 341 2.48 12.13 -13.16
C ARG A 341 2.93 11.07 -12.15
N SER A 342 3.85 11.46 -11.28
CA SER A 342 4.23 10.66 -10.12
C SER A 342 3.63 11.28 -8.85
N PHE A 343 2.91 10.47 -8.08
CA PHE A 343 2.21 10.94 -6.89
C PHE A 343 2.06 9.85 -5.83
N ARG A 344 1.63 10.27 -4.66
CA ARG A 344 1.16 9.38 -3.60
C ARG A 344 -0.29 9.71 -3.26
N LYS A 345 -1.18 8.74 -3.37
CA LYS A 345 -2.56 8.85 -2.88
C LYS A 345 -2.58 8.97 -1.37
N VAL A 346 -3.47 9.79 -0.87
CA VAL A 346 -3.70 9.96 0.56
C VAL A 346 -4.96 9.19 0.96
N LEU A 347 -4.92 8.54 2.11
CA LEU A 347 -6.03 7.72 2.60
C LEU A 347 -6.61 8.28 3.90
N SER A 348 -7.93 8.16 4.04
CA SER A 348 -8.69 8.75 5.14
C SER A 348 -8.58 7.97 6.46
N TYR A 349 -8.21 6.69 6.45
CA TYR A 349 -8.19 5.83 7.64
C TYR A 349 -9.51 5.87 8.40
N ASN A 350 -9.49 6.42 9.64
CA ASN A 350 -10.68 6.65 10.46
C ASN A 350 -11.22 8.09 10.31
N GLY A 351 -10.54 8.95 9.57
CA GLY A 351 -10.86 10.38 9.46
C GLY A 351 -11.93 10.70 8.42
N SER A 352 -12.38 11.95 8.41
CA SER A 352 -13.23 12.51 7.36
C SER A 352 -12.37 13.00 6.20
N ALA A 353 -12.78 12.72 4.97
CA ALA A 353 -12.05 13.11 3.76
C ALA A 353 -12.00 14.63 3.51
N THR A 354 -12.88 15.42 4.14
CA THR A 354 -13.13 16.83 3.81
C THR A 354 -11.98 17.81 4.10
N ALA A 355 -10.98 17.43 4.89
CA ALA A 355 -9.84 18.29 5.23
C ALA A 355 -8.50 17.73 4.75
N MET A 356 -8.52 16.59 4.08
CA MET A 356 -7.30 15.87 3.68
C MET A 356 -6.97 16.12 2.21
N ALA A 357 -5.69 16.01 1.87
CA ALA A 357 -5.29 15.99 0.48
C ALA A 357 -5.84 14.72 -0.19
N SER A 358 -6.23 14.81 -1.45
CA SER A 358 -6.55 13.64 -2.27
C SER A 358 -5.27 12.88 -2.63
N MET A 359 -4.24 13.61 -3.03
CA MET A 359 -2.92 13.06 -3.35
C MET A 359 -1.82 14.11 -3.16
N VAL A 360 -0.57 13.66 -3.17
CA VAL A 360 0.59 14.55 -3.19
C VAL A 360 1.43 14.23 -4.41
N PHE A 361 1.65 15.22 -5.28
CA PHE A 361 2.52 15.12 -6.45
C PHE A 361 3.98 15.12 -6.01
N THR A 362 4.65 13.99 -6.21
CA THR A 362 6.04 13.77 -5.78
C THR A 362 7.06 14.11 -6.88
N ASP A 363 6.61 14.39 -8.09
CA ASP A 363 7.42 14.87 -9.22
C ASP A 363 7.57 16.39 -9.27
N CYS A 364 6.92 17.11 -8.38
CA CYS A 364 7.13 18.54 -8.14
C CYS A 364 8.23 18.76 -7.09
N THR A 365 8.90 19.91 -7.14
CA THR A 365 9.89 20.32 -6.13
C THR A 365 9.65 21.78 -5.76
N PRO A 366 9.15 22.05 -4.54
CA PRO A 366 8.68 21.10 -3.52
C PRO A 366 7.49 20.25 -3.99
N ALA A 367 7.24 19.14 -3.30
CA ALA A 367 6.05 18.33 -3.56
C ALA A 367 4.78 19.17 -3.35
N VAL A 368 3.71 18.89 -4.11
CA VAL A 368 2.46 19.66 -4.09
C VAL A 368 1.31 18.81 -3.58
N ALA A 369 0.61 19.27 -2.56
CA ALA A 369 -0.58 18.62 -2.04
C ALA A 369 -1.83 19.05 -2.83
N ALA A 370 -2.58 18.08 -3.39
CA ALA A 370 -3.79 18.34 -4.15
C ALA A 370 -5.03 18.10 -3.29
N PHE A 371 -5.94 19.06 -3.29
CA PHE A 371 -7.19 19.04 -2.55
C PHE A 371 -8.38 19.19 -3.50
N ILE A 372 -9.51 18.59 -3.11
CA ILE A 372 -10.80 18.70 -3.78
C ILE A 372 -11.76 19.33 -2.79
N ASP A 373 -12.50 20.37 -3.22
CA ASP A 373 -13.51 21.10 -2.43
C ASP A 373 -13.05 21.50 -1.02
N ARG A 374 -11.76 21.81 -0.88
CA ARG A 374 -11.25 22.26 0.40
C ARG A 374 -11.91 23.59 0.81
N PRO A 375 -12.42 23.72 2.05
CA PRO A 375 -12.87 25.00 2.57
C PRO A 375 -11.71 26.00 2.52
N VAL A 376 -11.84 27.05 1.73
CA VAL A 376 -10.86 28.16 1.67
C VAL A 376 -11.05 29.00 2.92
N GLY A 377 -10.02 29.09 3.77
CA GLY A 377 -9.97 30.09 4.83
C GLY A 377 -9.83 31.48 4.21
N GLU A 378 -10.10 32.53 4.99
CA GLU A 378 -10.09 33.95 4.58
C GLU A 378 -8.78 34.46 3.96
N SER A 379 -7.74 33.62 3.84
CA SER A 379 -6.37 34.00 3.44
C SER A 379 -5.96 33.63 2.01
N GLY A 380 -6.90 33.37 1.09
CA GLY A 380 -6.58 33.18 -0.34
C GLY A 380 -5.97 31.82 -0.73
N ASP A 381 -5.84 31.59 -2.04
CA ASP A 381 -5.49 30.28 -2.65
C ASP A 381 -4.03 29.81 -2.45
N ASP A 382 -3.14 30.63 -1.87
CA ASP A 382 -1.69 30.39 -1.82
C ASP A 382 -1.20 29.89 -0.45
N VAL A 383 -1.97 29.01 0.19
CA VAL A 383 -1.63 28.54 1.54
C VAL A 383 -0.83 27.25 1.47
N SER A 384 0.42 27.31 1.94
CA SER A 384 1.20 26.13 2.26
C SER A 384 0.59 25.41 3.46
N ILE A 385 0.32 24.10 3.32
CA ILE A 385 -0.18 23.26 4.40
C ILE A 385 0.89 22.27 4.79
N ALA A 386 1.22 22.27 6.07
CA ALA A 386 2.29 21.41 6.58
C ALA A 386 3.60 21.54 5.78
N GLY A 387 3.90 22.76 5.29
CA GLY A 387 5.11 23.06 4.52
C GLY A 387 5.05 22.67 3.03
N LEU A 388 3.93 22.16 2.52
CA LEU A 388 3.76 21.85 1.10
C LEU A 388 2.83 22.87 0.42
N PRO A 389 3.16 23.35 -0.81
CA PRO A 389 2.24 24.11 -1.63
C PRO A 389 0.94 23.32 -1.84
N ALA A 390 -0.18 24.04 -1.84
CA ALA A 390 -1.50 23.46 -2.08
C ALA A 390 -1.96 23.74 -3.51
N TRP A 391 -2.46 22.72 -4.19
CA TRP A 391 -3.24 22.83 -5.41
C TRP A 391 -4.69 22.49 -5.06
N ASN A 392 -5.64 23.36 -5.43
CA ASN A 392 -7.04 23.21 -5.08
C ASN A 392 -7.90 23.11 -6.34
N TRP A 393 -8.82 22.16 -6.35
CA TRP A 393 -9.87 22.04 -7.33
C TRP A 393 -11.23 22.15 -6.64
N ARG A 394 -12.07 23.08 -7.10
CA ARG A 394 -13.48 23.17 -6.73
C ARG A 394 -14.29 22.42 -7.76
N THR A 395 -15.08 21.46 -7.33
CA THR A 395 -15.84 20.59 -8.26
C THR A 395 -16.98 21.31 -8.99
N GLU A 396 -17.36 22.51 -8.53
CA GLU A 396 -18.27 23.42 -9.25
C GLU A 396 -17.62 24.13 -10.45
N ASP A 397 -16.29 24.14 -10.53
CA ASP A 397 -15.49 24.73 -11.59
C ASP A 397 -14.79 23.65 -12.43
N ASP A 398 -14.33 24.02 -13.63
CA ASP A 398 -13.45 23.17 -14.42
C ASP A 398 -12.18 22.85 -13.63
N MET A 399 -11.67 21.62 -13.81
CA MET A 399 -10.43 21.23 -13.12
C MET A 399 -9.25 22.07 -13.63
N PRO A 400 -8.53 22.77 -12.75
CA PRO A 400 -7.33 23.52 -13.13
C PRO A 400 -6.23 22.60 -13.71
N ASP A 401 -5.30 23.19 -14.48
CA ASP A 401 -4.13 22.48 -14.93
C ASP A 401 -3.38 21.89 -13.76
N LEU A 402 -2.91 20.64 -13.90
CA LEU A 402 -2.13 19.99 -12.86
C LEU A 402 -0.82 20.75 -12.60
N PRO A 403 -0.30 20.78 -11.35
CA PRO A 403 0.96 21.46 -11.05
C PRO A 403 2.08 20.90 -11.92
N SER A 404 2.90 21.78 -12.50
CA SER A 404 3.96 21.38 -13.43
C SER A 404 5.01 20.49 -12.75
N PRO A 405 5.40 19.35 -13.37
CA PRO A 405 6.48 18.54 -12.83
C PRO A 405 7.81 19.29 -12.91
N THR A 406 8.63 19.15 -11.89
CA THR A 406 9.99 19.69 -11.91
C THR A 406 10.91 18.68 -12.58
N SER A 407 11.53 19.07 -13.71
CA SER A 407 12.57 18.26 -14.36
C SER A 407 13.66 17.91 -13.35
N PRO A 408 14.19 16.67 -13.34
CA PRO A 408 15.34 16.37 -12.52
C PRO A 408 16.49 17.26 -12.97
N THR A 409 16.93 18.15 -12.09
CA THR A 409 18.16 18.93 -12.32
C THR A 409 19.29 17.91 -12.32
N VAL A 410 19.88 17.67 -13.49
CA VAL A 410 21.17 16.98 -13.58
C VAL A 410 22.19 17.92 -12.98
N GLU A 411 22.46 17.78 -11.71
CA GLU A 411 23.64 18.42 -11.11
C GLU A 411 24.87 17.78 -11.77
N HIS A 412 25.36 18.40 -12.84
CA HIS A 412 26.73 18.22 -13.24
C HIS A 412 27.61 18.65 -12.07
N ARG A 413 28.12 17.69 -11.32
CA ARG A 413 29.28 17.92 -10.48
C ARG A 413 30.44 18.18 -11.43
N ASP A 414 30.70 19.46 -11.68
CA ASP A 414 31.95 19.91 -12.23
C ASP A 414 33.05 19.44 -11.27
N HIS A 415 33.72 18.38 -11.63
CA HIS A 415 35.03 18.06 -11.08
C HIS A 415 36.00 19.08 -11.64
N ASP A 416 36.10 20.20 -10.94
CA ASP A 416 37.22 21.13 -11.11
C ASP A 416 38.48 20.44 -10.61
N GLY A 417 39.19 19.82 -11.52
CA GLY A 417 40.49 19.17 -11.33
C GLY A 417 41.51 19.81 -12.27
N SER A 418 41.88 21.06 -11.99
CA SER A 418 43.06 21.68 -12.54
C SER A 418 44.31 20.92 -12.13
N THR A 419 44.98 20.27 -13.07
CA THR A 419 46.47 20.22 -13.09
C THR A 419 46.90 19.93 -14.54
N GLY A 420 47.78 20.81 -15.04
CA GLY A 420 48.34 20.80 -16.36
C GLY A 420 49.36 19.70 -16.60
N GLY A 421 49.69 19.52 -17.87
CA GLY A 421 50.94 18.86 -18.26
C GLY A 421 50.88 18.07 -19.54
N ASN A 422 51.28 18.73 -20.64
CA ASN A 422 52.04 18.26 -21.82
C ASN A 422 51.80 16.87 -22.44
N GLY A 423 51.41 16.94 -23.72
CA GLY A 423 52.13 16.35 -24.87
C GLY A 423 52.25 14.85 -24.94
N ASP A 424 51.63 14.18 -25.91
CA ASP A 424 52.34 13.63 -27.03
C ASP A 424 51.38 13.00 -28.08
N VAL A 425 51.93 12.86 -29.30
CA VAL A 425 51.26 12.62 -30.60
C VAL A 425 51.13 11.14 -30.89
N GLY A 426 49.95 10.71 -31.44
CA GLY A 426 49.75 9.63 -32.41
C GLY A 426 49.70 8.18 -31.94
N PRO A 427 49.29 7.21 -32.81
CA PRO A 427 48.61 7.33 -34.10
C PRO A 427 47.27 6.56 -34.24
N SER A 428 46.55 6.85 -35.31
CA SER A 428 45.41 6.14 -35.88
C SER A 428 45.63 4.63 -36.04
N LEU A 429 44.60 3.85 -35.74
CA LEU A 429 44.41 2.54 -36.39
C LEU A 429 42.94 2.40 -36.83
N GLU A 430 42.79 2.39 -38.14
CA GLU A 430 41.65 1.91 -38.90
C GLU A 430 41.43 0.41 -38.70
N GLY A 431 40.16 0.00 -38.74
CA GLY A 431 39.77 -1.28 -39.30
C GLY A 431 39.49 -2.41 -38.34
N PHE A 432 38.21 -2.57 -37.96
CA PHE A 432 37.70 -3.92 -37.73
C PHE A 432 36.29 -4.05 -38.35
N ARG A 433 36.23 -4.99 -39.31
CA ARG A 433 35.02 -5.41 -40.04
C ARG A 433 34.15 -6.28 -39.13
N SER A 434 32.86 -6.11 -39.26
CA SER A 434 31.82 -6.98 -38.70
C SER A 434 31.86 -8.39 -39.31
N PRO A 435 31.56 -9.46 -38.53
CA PRO A 435 31.33 -10.79 -39.10
C PRO A 435 29.89 -10.93 -39.62
N PRO A 436 29.65 -11.86 -40.56
CA PRO A 436 28.40 -12.00 -41.29
C PRO A 436 27.34 -12.78 -40.50
N ASP A 437 26.10 -12.44 -40.83
CA ASP A 437 24.81 -12.99 -40.42
C ASP A 437 24.70 -14.50 -40.72
N PRO A 438 24.28 -15.37 -39.81
CA PRO A 438 23.88 -16.73 -40.12
C PRO A 438 22.41 -16.77 -40.54
N GLY A 439 22.19 -17.23 -41.78
CA GLY A 439 20.88 -17.45 -42.36
C GLY A 439 20.07 -18.56 -41.69
N PRO A 440 18.78 -18.75 -42.08
CA PRO A 440 17.78 -19.51 -41.31
C PRO A 440 17.94 -21.02 -41.53
N GLU A 441 17.81 -21.77 -40.44
CA GLU A 441 17.67 -23.24 -40.48
C GLU A 441 16.20 -23.65 -40.77
N PRO A 442 15.99 -24.77 -41.47
CA PRO A 442 14.67 -25.22 -41.89
C PRO A 442 14.02 -26.22 -40.93
N ARG A 443 12.67 -26.06 -40.77
CA ARG A 443 11.60 -26.99 -40.36
C ARG A 443 11.76 -27.85 -39.11
#